data_840b817290b731e74e85ec7ca21f4c33
#
_entry.id   840b817290b731e74e85ec7ca21f4c33
#
_cell.length_a   1.000
_cell.length_b   1.000
_cell.length_c   1.000
_cell.angle_alpha   90.00
_cell.angle_beta   90.00
_cell.angle_gamma   90.00
#
_symmetry.space_group_name_H-M   'P 1'
#
loop_
_entity.id
_entity.type
_entity.pdbx_description
1 polymer ?
#
loop_
_entity_poly.entity_id
_entity_poly.type
_entity_poly.pdbx_seq_one_letter_code
_entity_poly.pdbx_strand_id
1 'polypeptide(L)'
;MKFILGTKTGMTQVFTEDGRCHAATVLKVAPGVISQVKTLEVDGYDAVQLASGEQKEHRVSKAAKGHFGGAIAAAREFRARVGYEEETTAGVEKGTALDASVFEPGDDITVCAVSKGKGFQGVVKRHGFAGGRRSHGQKHS
;
A
#
# COMPACT_ATOMS: atom_id res chain seq x y z
N MET A 1 -14.59 4.77 6.42
CA MET A 1 -13.44 4.49 5.53
C MET A 1 -12.53 3.43 6.15
N LYS A 2 -12.30 2.28 5.49
CA LYS A 2 -11.43 1.19 5.97
C LYS A 2 -10.10 1.22 5.20
N PHE A 3 -8.98 1.44 5.87
CA PHE A 3 -7.64 1.43 5.25
C PHE A 3 -6.57 1.09 6.27
N ILE A 4 -5.46 0.51 5.83
CA ILE A 4 -4.36 0.10 6.70
C ILE A 4 -3.05 0.00 5.95
N LEU A 5 -1.93 0.12 6.65
CA LEU A 5 -0.60 -0.13 6.13
C LEU A 5 -0.10 -1.49 6.60
N GLY A 6 0.40 -2.29 5.67
CA GLY A 6 0.92 -3.60 5.97
C GLY A 6 2.16 -3.96 5.17
N THR A 7 2.91 -4.92 5.64
CA THR A 7 4.09 -5.47 4.96
C THR A 7 3.82 -6.90 4.54
N LYS A 8 4.02 -7.21 3.27
CA LYS A 8 3.90 -8.58 2.76
C LYS A 8 4.99 -9.45 3.37
N THR A 9 4.59 -10.49 4.10
CA THR A 9 5.52 -11.46 4.71
C THR A 9 5.74 -12.66 3.80
N GLY A 10 4.66 -13.22 3.25
CA GLY A 10 4.74 -14.41 2.42
C GLY A 10 3.40 -14.80 1.83
N MET A 11 3.36 -15.99 1.28
CA MET A 11 2.12 -16.60 0.80
C MET A 11 1.95 -17.97 1.47
N THR A 12 0.71 -18.34 1.69
CA THR A 12 0.30 -19.63 2.25
C THR A 12 -0.92 -20.17 1.52
N GLN A 13 -1.37 -21.33 1.92
CA GLN A 13 -2.60 -21.94 1.46
C GLN A 13 -3.61 -21.97 2.59
N VAL A 14 -4.86 -21.67 2.26
CA VAL A 14 -5.99 -21.74 3.18
C VAL A 14 -7.01 -22.71 2.60
N PHE A 15 -7.47 -23.66 3.38
CA PHE A 15 -8.49 -24.61 2.99
C PHE A 15 -9.83 -24.17 3.56
N THR A 16 -10.85 -24.17 2.70
CA THR A 16 -12.24 -23.97 3.13
C THR A 16 -12.83 -25.27 3.66
N GLU A 17 -13.97 -25.19 4.34
CA GLU A 17 -14.70 -26.36 4.85
C GLU A 17 -15.07 -27.34 3.72
N ASP A 18 -15.30 -26.84 2.49
CA ASP A 18 -15.55 -27.65 1.30
C ASP A 18 -14.31 -28.37 0.76
N GLY A 19 -13.15 -28.25 1.43
CA GLY A 19 -11.89 -28.86 0.99
C GLY A 19 -11.19 -28.13 -0.18
N ARG A 20 -11.66 -26.95 -0.58
CA ARG A 20 -11.01 -26.15 -1.63
C ARG A 20 -9.79 -25.43 -1.09
N CYS A 21 -8.71 -25.45 -1.86
CA CYS A 21 -7.47 -24.77 -1.53
C CYS A 21 -7.44 -23.37 -2.18
N HIS A 22 -7.24 -22.34 -1.37
CA HIS A 22 -7.07 -20.96 -1.82
C HIS A 22 -5.67 -20.44 -1.50
N ALA A 23 -5.04 -19.79 -2.49
CA ALA A 23 -3.77 -19.10 -2.26
C ALA A 23 -4.03 -17.82 -1.45
N ALA A 24 -3.37 -17.69 -0.31
CA ALA A 24 -3.50 -16.55 0.59
C ALA A 24 -2.17 -15.81 0.73
N THR A 25 -2.23 -14.48 0.74
CA THR A 25 -1.07 -13.63 1.04
C THR A 25 -1.12 -13.21 2.50
N VAL A 26 -0.04 -13.44 3.23
CA VAL A 26 0.11 -13.02 4.63
C VAL A 26 0.69 -11.61 4.69
N LEU A 27 -0.08 -10.70 5.27
CA LEU A 27 0.33 -9.33 5.53
C LEU A 27 0.55 -9.14 7.03
N LYS A 28 1.73 -8.64 7.40
CA LYS A 28 1.99 -8.18 8.76
C LYS A 28 1.56 -6.72 8.87
N VAL A 29 0.59 -6.45 9.71
CA VAL A 29 0.10 -5.11 10.01
C VAL A 29 0.69 -4.67 11.34
N ALA A 30 1.34 -3.50 11.36
CA ALA A 30 1.72 -2.83 12.58
C ALA A 30 0.63 -1.81 12.93
N PRO A 31 0.32 -1.59 14.21
CA PRO A 31 -0.60 -0.54 14.61
C PRO A 31 -0.21 0.79 13.97
N GLY A 32 -1.18 1.46 13.39
CA GLY A 32 -1.00 2.76 12.76
C GLY A 32 -1.69 3.85 13.57
N VAL A 33 -1.19 5.07 13.44
CA VAL A 33 -1.78 6.26 14.08
C VAL A 33 -2.09 7.29 13.00
N ILE A 34 -3.25 7.89 13.08
CA ILE A 34 -3.62 9.01 12.21
C ILE A 34 -2.78 10.22 12.59
N SER A 35 -1.83 10.57 11.72
CA SER A 35 -0.90 11.67 11.95
C SER A 35 -1.46 13.02 11.54
N GLN A 36 -2.31 13.05 10.50
CA GLN A 36 -2.93 14.28 10.01
C GLN A 36 -4.26 13.95 9.31
N VAL A 37 -5.24 14.81 9.49
CA VAL A 37 -6.46 14.87 8.70
C VAL A 37 -6.37 16.11 7.83
N LYS A 38 -6.53 15.96 6.53
CA LYS A 38 -6.51 17.04 5.54
C LYS A 38 -7.92 17.36 5.11
N THR A 39 -8.19 18.64 4.95
CA THR A 39 -9.50 19.17 4.57
C THR A 39 -9.40 20.03 3.31
N LEU A 40 -10.49 20.09 2.56
CA LEU A 40 -10.57 20.88 1.32
C LEU A 40 -10.21 22.34 1.54
N GLU A 41 -10.60 22.92 2.69
CA GLU A 41 -10.40 24.33 2.99
C GLU A 41 -8.92 24.70 3.20
N VAL A 42 -8.16 23.82 3.86
CA VAL A 42 -6.75 24.08 4.25
C VAL A 42 -5.78 23.48 3.24
N ASP A 43 -6.01 22.24 2.84
CA ASP A 43 -5.09 21.46 2.01
C ASP A 43 -5.49 21.39 0.54
N GLY A 44 -6.72 21.83 0.20
CA GLY A 44 -7.30 21.76 -1.15
C GLY A 44 -7.84 20.37 -1.55
N TYR A 45 -7.81 19.41 -0.63
CA TYR A 45 -8.41 18.08 -0.81
C TYR A 45 -8.59 17.37 0.54
N ASP A 46 -9.56 16.46 0.59
CA ASP A 46 -9.81 15.64 1.76
C ASP A 46 -8.96 14.37 1.75
N ALA A 47 -8.23 14.14 2.82
CA ALA A 47 -7.41 12.94 3.00
C ALA A 47 -7.10 12.67 4.47
N VAL A 48 -6.82 11.41 4.78
CA VAL A 48 -6.32 10.99 6.09
C VAL A 48 -4.93 10.42 5.93
N GLN A 49 -3.97 10.95 6.69
CA GLN A 49 -2.60 10.44 6.71
C GLN A 49 -2.44 9.46 7.86
N LEU A 50 -2.12 8.21 7.51
CA LEU A 50 -1.79 7.15 8.46
C LEU A 50 -0.27 6.96 8.53
N ALA A 51 0.27 7.01 9.74
CA ALA A 51 1.66 6.70 10.06
C ALA A 51 1.73 5.35 10.77
N SER A 52 2.66 4.48 10.36
CA SER A 52 2.75 3.12 10.92
C SER A 52 4.20 2.62 10.95
N GLY A 53 4.47 1.73 11.89
CA GLY A 53 5.75 1.08 12.10
C GLY A 53 6.78 1.98 12.77
N GLU A 54 7.79 1.36 13.33
CA GLU A 54 8.91 2.04 14.00
C GLU A 54 10.17 1.99 13.14
N GLN A 55 10.93 3.06 13.15
CA GLN A 55 12.21 3.18 12.49
C GLN A 55 13.29 3.59 13.50
N LYS A 56 14.55 3.26 13.21
CA LYS A 56 15.67 3.74 14.03
C LYS A 56 15.76 5.28 13.93
N GLU A 57 15.91 5.95 15.05
CA GLU A 57 15.89 7.42 15.11
C GLU A 57 16.88 8.12 14.16
N HIS A 58 18.09 7.55 13.99
CA HIS A 58 19.12 8.12 13.12
C HIS A 58 18.79 8.04 11.62
N ARG A 59 17.76 7.25 11.25
CA ARG A 59 17.29 7.12 9.86
C ARG A 59 16.14 8.05 9.50
N VAL A 60 15.63 8.75 10.50
CA VAL A 60 14.48 9.67 10.31
C VAL A 60 14.98 11.11 10.43
N SER A 61 14.64 11.95 9.47
CA SER A 61 15.01 13.36 9.49
C SER A 61 14.37 14.10 10.66
N LYS A 62 14.98 15.18 11.12
CA LYS A 62 14.46 16.00 12.22
C LYS A 62 13.07 16.57 11.90
N ALA A 63 12.83 16.97 10.65
CA ALA A 63 11.53 17.46 10.20
C ALA A 63 10.45 16.39 10.28
N ALA A 64 10.74 15.15 9.82
CA ALA A 64 9.80 14.04 9.88
C ALA A 64 9.49 13.63 11.33
N LYS A 65 10.49 13.63 12.23
CA LYS A 65 10.25 13.40 13.66
C LYS A 65 9.32 14.45 14.28
N GLY A 66 9.49 15.71 13.92
CA GLY A 66 8.61 16.80 14.38
C GLY A 66 7.18 16.64 13.84
N HIS A 67 7.02 16.24 12.58
CA HIS A 67 5.71 16.07 11.95
C HIS A 67 4.91 14.89 12.55
N PHE A 68 5.55 13.74 12.73
CA PHE A 68 4.92 12.52 13.22
C PHE A 68 4.94 12.35 14.74
N GLY A 69 5.69 13.18 15.46
CA GLY A 69 5.88 13.02 16.90
C GLY A 69 6.76 11.83 17.30
N GLY A 70 7.48 11.21 16.33
CA GLY A 70 8.31 10.04 16.56
C GLY A 70 9.02 9.54 15.31
N ALA A 71 9.77 8.45 15.46
CA ALA A 71 10.51 7.83 14.38
C ALA A 71 9.64 6.78 13.66
N ILE A 72 8.83 7.22 12.72
CA ILE A 72 7.89 6.40 11.96
C ILE A 72 8.55 5.79 10.72
N ALA A 73 8.24 4.53 10.43
CA ALA A 73 8.80 3.81 9.28
C ALA A 73 8.11 4.16 7.96
N ALA A 74 6.80 4.33 7.95
CA ALA A 74 6.03 4.62 6.75
C ALA A 74 4.82 5.50 7.06
N ALA A 75 4.54 6.42 6.17
CA ALA A 75 3.30 7.19 6.18
C ALA A 75 2.69 7.23 4.77
N ARG A 76 1.38 7.16 4.68
CA ARG A 76 0.62 7.24 3.43
C ARG A 76 -0.67 8.01 3.65
N GLU A 77 -1.11 8.69 2.60
CA GLU A 77 -2.38 9.39 2.56
C GLU A 77 -3.42 8.54 1.84
N PHE A 78 -4.59 8.49 2.42
CA PHE A 78 -5.76 7.85 1.86
C PHE A 78 -6.80 8.93 1.57
N ARG A 79 -7.20 9.03 0.31
CA ARG A 79 -8.23 9.97 -0.14
C ARG A 79 -9.55 9.23 -0.26
N ALA A 80 -10.62 9.88 0.18
CA ALA A 80 -11.97 9.45 -0.14
C ALA A 80 -12.16 9.46 -1.68
N ARG A 81 -12.73 8.41 -2.23
CA ARG A 81 -13.04 8.36 -3.66
C ARG A 81 -14.28 9.22 -3.94
N VAL A 82 -14.21 10.06 -4.96
CA VAL A 82 -15.36 10.84 -5.41
C VAL A 82 -16.47 9.87 -5.84
N GLY A 83 -17.68 10.05 -5.26
CA GLY A 83 -18.85 9.20 -5.54
C GLY A 83 -19.06 8.03 -4.56
N TYR A 84 -18.20 7.86 -3.55
CA TYR A 84 -18.39 6.90 -2.47
C TYR A 84 -18.65 7.67 -1.16
N GLU A 85 -19.91 7.96 -0.88
CA GLU A 85 -20.32 8.73 0.30
C GLU A 85 -19.93 8.07 1.64
N GLU A 86 -19.80 6.74 1.63
CA GLU A 86 -19.36 5.96 2.81
C GLU A 86 -17.86 6.13 3.13
N GLU A 87 -17.06 6.67 2.22
CA GLU A 87 -15.62 6.89 2.40
C GLU A 87 -15.28 8.29 2.96
N THR A 88 -16.21 8.95 3.62
CA THR A 88 -16.00 10.29 4.17
C THR A 88 -14.93 10.29 5.26
N THR A 89 -14.07 11.30 5.25
CA THR A 89 -13.07 11.56 6.30
C THR A 89 -13.70 12.12 7.59
N ALA A 90 -15.02 12.35 7.58
CA ALA A 90 -15.77 12.88 8.70
C ALA A 90 -15.72 11.94 9.92
N GLY A 91 -15.43 12.50 11.08
CA GLY A 91 -15.34 11.75 12.34
C GLY A 91 -14.00 11.05 12.60
N VAL A 92 -13.02 11.24 11.72
CA VAL A 92 -11.67 10.71 11.91
C VAL A 92 -10.80 11.79 12.58
N GLU A 93 -10.26 11.49 13.75
CA GLU A 93 -9.45 12.45 14.51
C GLU A 93 -7.96 12.10 14.47
N LYS A 94 -7.12 13.13 14.51
CA LYS A 94 -5.67 12.98 14.66
C LYS A 94 -5.36 12.26 15.99
N GLY A 95 -4.49 11.27 15.93
CA GLY A 95 -4.09 10.47 17.10
C GLY A 95 -4.89 9.18 17.26
N THR A 96 -5.95 8.95 16.47
CA THR A 96 -6.70 7.70 16.49
C THR A 96 -5.81 6.55 16.02
N ALA A 97 -5.76 5.47 16.80
CA ALA A 97 -5.05 4.25 16.45
C ALA A 97 -5.92 3.38 15.55
N LEU A 98 -5.32 2.85 14.50
CA LEU A 98 -5.93 1.89 13.58
C LEU A 98 -5.13 0.58 13.58
N ASP A 99 -5.83 -0.53 13.71
CA ASP A 99 -5.26 -1.86 13.64
C ASP A 99 -6.02 -2.75 12.64
N ALA A 100 -5.70 -4.04 12.58
CA ALA A 100 -6.33 -4.98 11.66
C ALA A 100 -7.81 -5.24 11.96
N SER A 101 -8.31 -4.89 13.14
CA SER A 101 -9.70 -5.13 13.57
C SER A 101 -10.73 -4.29 12.79
N VAL A 102 -10.26 -3.29 12.04
CA VAL A 102 -11.10 -2.49 11.13
C VAL A 102 -11.69 -3.34 10.00
N PHE A 103 -11.04 -4.47 9.67
CA PHE A 103 -11.46 -5.38 8.60
C PHE A 103 -12.13 -6.62 9.16
N GLU A 104 -13.15 -7.10 8.47
CA GLU A 104 -13.87 -8.33 8.78
C GLU A 104 -13.58 -9.41 7.74
N PRO A 105 -13.64 -10.70 8.13
CA PRO A 105 -13.56 -11.80 7.16
C PRO A 105 -14.66 -11.67 6.10
N GLY A 106 -14.26 -11.70 4.82
CA GLY A 106 -15.18 -11.53 3.68
C GLY A 106 -15.17 -10.13 3.07
N ASP A 107 -14.47 -9.16 3.66
CA ASP A 107 -14.29 -7.83 3.05
C ASP A 107 -13.50 -7.92 1.74
N ASP A 108 -14.01 -7.30 0.68
CA ASP A 108 -13.27 -7.08 -0.56
C ASP A 108 -12.29 -5.92 -0.39
N ILE A 109 -11.01 -6.18 -0.62
CA ILE A 109 -9.94 -5.20 -0.42
C ILE A 109 -9.17 -4.91 -1.70
N THR A 110 -8.75 -3.67 -1.85
CA THR A 110 -7.80 -3.25 -2.90
C THR A 110 -6.42 -3.06 -2.29
N VAL A 111 -5.41 -3.74 -2.84
CA VAL A 111 -4.03 -3.66 -2.36
C VAL A 111 -3.16 -2.91 -3.36
N CYS A 112 -2.50 -1.85 -2.89
CA CYS A 112 -1.52 -1.09 -3.66
C CYS A 112 -0.13 -1.25 -3.06
N ALA A 113 0.86 -1.59 -3.89
CA ALA A 113 2.24 -1.76 -3.44
C ALA A 113 3.24 -1.47 -4.56
N VAL A 114 4.47 -1.15 -4.18
CA VAL A 114 5.58 -1.07 -5.12
C VAL A 114 6.08 -2.49 -5.37
N SER A 115 6.06 -2.92 -6.64
CA SER A 115 6.56 -4.24 -7.04
C SER A 115 8.09 -4.32 -6.93
N LYS A 116 8.61 -5.54 -6.77
CA LYS A 116 10.06 -5.76 -6.80
C LYS A 116 10.65 -5.31 -8.13
N GLY A 117 11.79 -4.63 -8.10
CA GLY A 117 12.54 -4.25 -9.29
C GLY A 117 12.99 -5.49 -10.07
N LYS A 118 12.99 -5.39 -11.41
CA LYS A 118 13.41 -6.47 -12.32
C LYS A 118 14.71 -6.12 -13.07
N GLY A 119 15.41 -5.07 -12.65
CA GLY A 119 16.59 -4.57 -13.30
C GLY A 119 16.31 -4.00 -14.70
N PHE A 120 17.37 -3.92 -15.50
CA PHE A 120 17.28 -3.47 -16.88
C PHE A 120 16.88 -4.63 -17.78
N GLN A 121 15.67 -4.58 -18.35
CA GLN A 121 15.14 -5.66 -19.18
C GLN A 121 15.16 -5.30 -20.66
N GLY A 122 15.53 -6.28 -21.52
CA GLY A 122 15.37 -6.17 -22.95
C GLY A 122 13.90 -6.14 -23.39
N VAL A 123 13.66 -5.61 -24.58
CA VAL A 123 12.31 -5.34 -25.12
C VAL A 123 11.44 -6.61 -25.25
N VAL A 124 12.03 -7.75 -25.52
CA VAL A 124 11.31 -9.02 -25.62
C VAL A 124 10.63 -9.38 -24.30
N LYS A 125 11.36 -9.25 -23.19
CA LYS A 125 10.83 -9.59 -21.87
C LYS A 125 9.94 -8.48 -21.28
N ARG A 126 10.34 -7.20 -21.50
CA ARG A 126 9.63 -6.06 -20.92
C ARG A 126 8.30 -5.76 -21.61
N HIS A 127 8.27 -5.87 -22.94
CA HIS A 127 7.13 -5.46 -23.76
C HIS A 127 6.50 -6.61 -24.57
N GLY A 128 7.04 -7.84 -24.47
CA GLY A 128 6.51 -8.99 -25.21
C GLY A 128 6.78 -8.94 -26.72
N PHE A 129 7.81 -8.22 -27.17
CA PHE A 129 8.17 -8.17 -28.58
C PHE A 129 8.63 -9.55 -29.07
N ALA A 130 8.30 -9.87 -30.32
CA ALA A 130 8.62 -11.18 -30.91
C ALA A 130 10.14 -11.41 -31.12
N GLY A 131 10.93 -10.34 -31.17
CA GLY A 131 12.36 -10.40 -31.51
C GLY A 131 12.61 -10.60 -33.00
N GLY A 132 13.87 -10.69 -33.37
CA GLY A 132 14.27 -10.94 -34.76
C GLY A 132 14.21 -12.43 -35.13
N ARG A 133 14.20 -12.71 -36.45
CA ARG A 133 14.30 -14.07 -36.98
C ARG A 133 15.64 -14.70 -36.59
N ARG A 134 15.66 -15.98 -36.22
CA ARG A 134 16.88 -16.69 -35.82
C ARG A 134 17.77 -17.09 -37.00
N SER A 135 17.26 -17.04 -38.21
CA SER A 135 17.98 -17.41 -39.43
C SER A 135 17.84 -16.32 -40.48
N HIS A 136 18.68 -16.37 -41.55
CA HIS A 136 18.75 -15.43 -42.66
C HIS A 136 19.23 -14.01 -42.32
N GLY A 137 19.88 -13.82 -41.19
CA GLY A 137 20.46 -12.57 -40.71
C GLY A 137 19.46 -11.48 -40.35
N GLN A 138 19.91 -10.48 -39.65
CA GLN A 138 19.15 -9.28 -39.31
C GLN A 138 19.13 -8.32 -40.46
N LYS A 139 17.94 -8.03 -41.04
CA LYS A 139 17.79 -7.13 -42.20
C LYS A 139 17.47 -5.68 -41.79
N HIS A 140 17.09 -5.44 -40.54
CA HIS A 140 16.75 -4.11 -40.02
C HIS A 140 17.43 -3.93 -38.66
N SER A 141 18.15 -2.84 -38.47
CA SER A 141 18.74 -2.40 -37.21
C SER A 141 17.73 -1.57 -36.41
#